data_a4231e245b9ea610a0434c012c77416c
#
_entry.id   a4231e245b9ea610a0434c012c77416c
#
_cell.length_a   1.000
_cell.length_b   1.000
_cell.length_c   1.000
_cell.angle_alpha   90.00
_cell.angle_beta   90.00
_cell.angle_gamma   90.00
#
_symmetry.space_group_name_H-M   'P 1'
#
loop_
_entity.id
_entity.type
_entity.pdbx_description
1 polymer ?
#
loop_
_entity_poly.entity_id
_entity_poly.type
_entity_poly.pdbx_seq_one_letter_code
_entity_poly.pdbx_strand_id
1 'polypeptide(L)' 'MADPRLVLVTIPDCHLCEVARSVVADVAAARGIAWREDDLTELSAPPDDWWEQVPVVLVDGAVVAIWRVAAADLD' A
#
# COMPACT_ATOMS: atom_id res chain seq x y z
N MET A 1 8.53 3.40 -18.87
CA MET A 1 9.03 3.11 -17.53
C MET A 1 8.11 2.12 -16.86
N ALA A 2 8.68 1.20 -16.10
CA ALA A 2 7.88 0.22 -15.36
C ALA A 2 7.19 0.89 -14.18
N ASP A 3 6.00 0.41 -13.83
CA ASP A 3 5.30 0.85 -12.62
C ASP A 3 6.10 0.47 -11.38
N PRO A 4 5.97 1.23 -10.27
CA PRO A 4 6.60 0.82 -9.02
C PRO A 4 6.13 -0.57 -8.59
N ARG A 5 7.05 -1.38 -8.08
CA ARG A 5 6.72 -2.71 -7.58
C ARG A 5 5.89 -2.65 -6.31
N LEU A 6 6.11 -1.60 -5.52
CA LEU A 6 5.47 -1.42 -4.22
C LEU A 6 4.36 -0.40 -4.33
N VAL A 7 3.13 -0.80 -4.04
CA VAL A 7 1.95 0.06 -4.13
C VAL A 7 1.18 -0.02 -2.81
N LEU A 8 0.84 1.13 -2.26
CA LEU A 8 0.00 1.24 -1.08
C LEU A 8 -1.36 1.79 -1.50
N VAL A 9 -2.44 1.07 -1.16
CA VAL A 9 -3.80 1.52 -1.44
C VAL A 9 -4.43 2.00 -0.12
N THR A 10 -4.93 3.23 -0.12
CA THR A 10 -5.47 3.90 1.06
C THR A 10 -6.81 4.54 0.79
N ILE A 11 -7.47 5.03 1.85
CA ILE A 11 -8.66 5.87 1.75
C ILE A 11 -8.44 7.13 2.58
N PRO A 12 -9.18 8.23 2.31
CA PRO A 12 -9.09 9.43 3.12
C PRO A 12 -9.50 9.18 4.58
N ASP A 13 -8.91 9.95 5.50
CA ASP A 13 -9.25 9.92 6.94
C ASP A 13 -9.07 8.53 7.58
N CYS A 14 -8.06 7.80 7.13
CA CYS A 14 -7.75 6.47 7.66
C CYS A 14 -6.47 6.53 8.49
N HIS A 15 -6.59 6.32 9.79
CA HIS A 15 -5.43 6.35 10.70
C HIS A 15 -4.45 5.21 10.39
N LEU A 16 -4.96 4.01 10.14
CA LEU A 16 -4.10 2.87 9.80
C LEU A 16 -3.37 3.09 8.49
N CYS A 17 -3.98 3.81 7.56
CA CYS A 17 -3.34 4.16 6.30
C CYS A 17 -2.15 5.10 6.52
N GLU A 18 -2.25 6.02 7.49
CA GLU A 18 -1.13 6.91 7.82
C GLU A 18 0.05 6.12 8.38
N VAL A 19 -0.21 5.15 9.25
CA VAL A 19 0.81 4.27 9.79
C VAL A 19 1.45 3.44 8.67
N ALA A 20 0.63 2.89 7.80
CA ALA A 20 1.10 2.10 6.66
C ALA A 20 1.98 2.92 5.72
N ARG A 21 1.61 4.18 5.47
CA ARG A 21 2.40 5.08 4.63
C ARG A 21 3.80 5.27 5.18
N SER A 22 3.94 5.48 6.49
CA SER A 22 5.24 5.59 7.14
C SER A 22 6.08 4.32 6.97
N VAL A 23 5.47 3.16 7.19
CA VAL A 23 6.17 1.88 7.06
C VAL A 23 6.65 1.66 5.63
N VAL A 24 5.76 1.87 4.66
CA VAL A 24 6.09 1.69 3.23
C VAL A 24 7.20 2.64 2.82
N ALA A 25 7.10 3.92 3.21
CA ALA A 25 8.12 4.91 2.87
C ALA A 25 9.49 4.53 3.44
N ASP A 26 9.53 4.07 4.69
CA ASP A 26 10.79 3.68 5.35
C ASP A 26 11.41 2.47 4.66
N VAL A 27 10.63 1.45 4.35
CA VAL A 27 11.12 0.25 3.67
C VAL A 27 11.61 0.59 2.26
N ALA A 28 10.86 1.39 1.52
CA ALA A 28 11.25 1.79 0.17
C ALA A 28 12.55 2.58 0.19
N ALA A 29 12.71 3.49 1.14
CA ALA A 29 13.94 4.28 1.27
C ALA A 29 15.14 3.40 1.62
N ALA A 30 14.94 2.45 2.54
CA ALA A 30 16.01 1.54 2.97
C ALA A 30 16.49 0.63 1.82
N ARG A 31 15.58 0.28 0.91
CA ARG A 31 15.89 -0.60 -0.22
C ARG A 31 16.21 0.16 -1.50
N GLY A 32 16.04 1.47 -1.52
CA GLY A 32 16.27 2.29 -2.71
C GLY A 32 15.29 1.99 -3.84
N ILE A 33 14.04 1.64 -3.51
CA ILE A 33 13.01 1.34 -4.50
C ILE A 33 11.95 2.42 -4.52
N ALA A 34 11.30 2.58 -5.68
CA ALA A 34 10.17 3.49 -5.82
C ALA A 34 8.89 2.84 -5.28
N TRP A 35 7.96 3.67 -4.84
CA TRP A 35 6.64 3.20 -4.43
C TRP A 35 5.58 4.24 -4.82
N ARG A 36 4.33 3.78 -4.85
CA ARG A 36 3.19 4.63 -5.21
C ARG A 36 2.07 4.43 -4.20
N GLU A 37 1.35 5.50 -3.92
CA GLU A 37 0.13 5.44 -3.11
C GLU A 37 -1.05 5.72 -4.02
N ASP A 38 -2.03 4.80 -4.02
CA ASP A 38 -3.28 4.95 -4.76
C ASP A 38 -4.42 5.16 -3.78
N ASP A 39 -5.29 6.12 -4.08
CA ASP A 39 -6.51 6.34 -3.31
C ASP A 39 -7.58 5.40 -3.87
N LEU A 40 -8.12 4.52 -3.01
CA LEU A 40 -9.12 3.54 -3.41
C LEU A 40 -10.36 4.20 -4.01
N THR A 41 -10.72 5.39 -3.52
CA THR A 41 -11.87 6.12 -4.03
C THR A 41 -11.71 6.60 -5.46
N GLU A 42 -10.49 6.66 -5.95
CA GLU A 42 -10.17 7.11 -7.32
C GLU A 42 -9.93 5.96 -8.29
N LEU A 43 -9.90 4.73 -7.81
CA LEU A 43 -9.68 3.58 -8.67
C LEU A 43 -10.97 3.21 -9.42
N SER A 44 -10.81 2.78 -10.68
CA SER A 44 -11.91 2.23 -11.47
C SER A 44 -12.15 0.78 -11.06
N ALA A 45 -13.37 0.48 -10.60
CA ALA A 45 -13.79 -0.89 -10.28
C ALA A 45 -12.79 -1.65 -9.39
N PRO A 46 -12.40 -1.10 -8.23
CA PRO A 46 -11.50 -1.82 -7.33
C PRO A 46 -12.20 -3.06 -6.76
N PRO A 47 -11.43 -4.07 -6.31
CA PRO A 47 -12.03 -5.21 -5.63
C PRO A 47 -12.84 -4.77 -4.41
N ASP A 48 -14.06 -5.29 -4.24
CA ASP A 48 -14.95 -4.89 -3.15
C ASP A 48 -14.32 -5.12 -1.77
N ASP A 49 -13.55 -6.18 -1.62
CA ASP A 49 -12.92 -6.53 -0.36
C ASP A 49 -11.93 -5.46 0.13
N TRP A 50 -11.35 -4.69 -0.79
CA TRP A 50 -10.36 -3.68 -0.42
C TRP A 50 -10.94 -2.57 0.45
N TRP A 51 -12.23 -2.27 0.30
CA TRP A 51 -12.88 -1.26 1.14
C TRP A 51 -12.85 -1.61 2.63
N GLU A 52 -12.83 -2.90 2.93
CA GLU A 52 -12.75 -3.39 4.31
C GLU A 52 -11.33 -3.71 4.73
N GLN A 53 -10.41 -3.83 3.78
CA GLN A 53 -9.04 -4.29 4.03
C GLN A 53 -7.98 -3.18 4.01
N VAL A 54 -8.35 -1.96 3.63
CA VAL A 54 -7.38 -0.87 3.59
C VAL A 54 -6.76 -0.64 4.97
N PRO A 55 -5.47 -0.31 5.04
CA PRO A 55 -4.53 -0.15 3.91
C PRO A 55 -4.15 -1.49 3.28
N VAL A 56 -4.02 -1.50 1.95
CA VAL A 56 -3.61 -2.70 1.20
C VAL A 56 -2.24 -2.43 0.58
N VAL A 57 -1.31 -3.35 0.79
CA VAL A 57 0.03 -3.24 0.20
C VAL A 57 0.21 -4.33 -0.84
N LEU A 58 0.64 -3.92 -2.02
CA LEU A 58 0.90 -4.81 -3.15
C LEU A 58 2.38 -4.78 -3.49
N VAL A 59 2.94 -5.95 -3.77
CA VAL A 59 4.29 -6.08 -4.32
C VAL A 59 4.16 -6.89 -5.61
N ASP A 60 4.59 -6.30 -6.72
CA ASP A 60 4.47 -6.90 -8.06
C ASP A 60 3.03 -7.32 -8.39
N GLY A 61 2.05 -6.53 -7.91
CA GLY A 61 0.64 -6.78 -8.16
C GLY A 61 -0.02 -7.79 -7.21
N ALA A 62 0.73 -8.38 -6.29
CA ALA A 62 0.20 -9.34 -5.32
C ALA A 62 0.02 -8.69 -3.95
N VAL A 63 -1.11 -8.93 -3.30
CA VAL A 63 -1.38 -8.42 -1.96
C VAL A 63 -0.49 -9.14 -0.96
N VAL A 64 0.30 -8.36 -0.21
CA VAL A 64 1.23 -8.91 0.81
C VAL A 64 0.87 -8.47 2.23
N ALA A 65 0.09 -7.43 2.39
CA ALA A 65 -0.34 -6.95 3.71
C ALA A 65 -1.68 -6.21 3.59
N ILE A 66 -2.51 -6.36 4.62
CA ILE A 66 -3.78 -5.64 4.77
C ILE A 66 -3.91 -5.20 6.22
N TRP A 67 -4.74 -4.17 6.47
CA TRP A 67 -5.05 -3.58 7.78
C TRP A 67 -3.81 -3.02 8.48
N ARG A 68 -3.07 -3.84 9.21
CA ARG A 68 -1.85 -3.44 9.88
C ARG A 68 -0.65 -3.84 9.04
N VAL A 69 0.08 -2.85 8.57
CA VAL A 69 1.25 -3.06 7.73
C VAL A 69 2.49 -2.96 8.62
N ALA A 70 3.32 -3.98 8.60
CA ALA A 70 4.59 -4.00 9.31
C ALA A 70 5.73 -4.16 8.32
N ALA A 71 6.93 -3.68 8.70
CA ALA A 71 8.10 -3.79 7.81
C ALA A 71 8.39 -5.24 7.42
N ALA A 72 8.17 -6.18 8.33
CA ALA A 72 8.38 -7.61 8.05
C ALA A 72 7.49 -8.15 6.92
N ASP A 73 6.31 -7.56 6.73
CA ASP A 73 5.39 -7.98 5.66
C ASP A 73 5.91 -7.60 4.28
N LEU A 74 6.82 -6.62 4.21
CA LEU A 74 7.34 -6.07 2.97
C LEU A 74 8.71 -6.62 2.60
N ASP A 75 9.29 -7.42 3.46
CA ASP A 75 10.63 -7.99 3.25
C ASP A 75 10.60 -9.20 2.30
#